data_3418f092b6879966729011ba3a517d64
#
_entry.id   3418f092b6879966729011ba3a517d64
#
_cell.length_a   1.000
_cell.length_b   1.000
_cell.length_c   1.000
_cell.angle_alpha   90.00
_cell.angle_beta   90.00
_cell.angle_gamma   90.00
#
_symmetry.space_group_name_H-M   'P 1'
#
loop_
_entity.id
_entity.type
_entity.pdbx_description
1 polymer ?
#
loop_
_entity_poly.entity_id
_entity_poly.type
_entity_poly.pdbx_seq_one_letter_code
_entity_poly.pdbx_strand_id
1 'polypeptide(L)'
;MESLGCHDIKEYQGEWRAALPDGTNKTAVCVKKNNLSSAIRCGDGNKMGDIFTLVMEIKDLPFGKANKYLHKVLGLTYTYNSKEKEEEEKNDPLQIFKKVRKKRHTLDKDVPIYDDSCMKEYVDLPYIGWIREGVMPFACKRFNIGYSYDRKRIVIPERKWDGDDNDYIGVSGRTTVENYEMFDIPKFFKLSNTYPKGINDYGLNENYKTIQEAGYCVALEAQKSVLKRYSRKDGTAVAIGNCEFTEEQVKILISLNVEIIIALDEGIDINLVRKECEKFYPIRKVSYMYDKWGLIQKGSKDSPADMPNKIYEFMKKHRTVYDEQERRLYKDWLEKQGKN
;
A
#
# COMPACT_ATOMS: atom_id res chain seq x y z
N MET A 1 -21.02 -20.50 -24.22
CA MET A 1 -22.33 -19.93 -24.53
C MET A 1 -23.39 -21.00 -24.57
N GLU A 2 -23.20 -22.13 -25.28
CA GLU A 2 -24.13 -23.25 -25.30
C GLU A 2 -24.52 -23.78 -23.92
N SER A 3 -23.52 -24.00 -23.04
CA SER A 3 -23.74 -24.45 -21.65
C SER A 3 -24.56 -23.46 -20.79
N LEU A 4 -24.66 -22.21 -21.22
CA LEU A 4 -25.48 -21.18 -20.57
C LEU A 4 -26.90 -21.14 -21.09
N GLY A 5 -27.21 -21.94 -22.13
CA GLY A 5 -28.52 -21.95 -22.80
C GLY A 5 -28.66 -20.89 -23.88
N CYS A 6 -27.61 -20.18 -24.24
CA CYS A 6 -27.63 -19.26 -25.37
C CYS A 6 -27.86 -20.03 -26.68
N HIS A 7 -28.66 -19.48 -27.57
CA HIS A 7 -28.96 -20.10 -28.86
C HIS A 7 -28.65 -19.16 -30.05
N ASP A 8 -28.82 -19.63 -31.28
CA ASP A 8 -28.47 -18.91 -32.51
C ASP A 8 -27.00 -18.43 -32.54
N ILE A 9 -26.08 -19.23 -31.97
CA ILE A 9 -24.66 -18.87 -31.86
C ILE A 9 -24.06 -18.80 -33.26
N LYS A 10 -23.49 -17.65 -33.62
CA LYS A 10 -22.80 -17.40 -34.89
C LYS A 10 -21.51 -16.64 -34.69
N GLU A 11 -20.54 -16.94 -35.54
CA GLU A 11 -19.31 -16.15 -35.59
C GLU A 11 -19.50 -14.95 -36.55
N TYR A 12 -19.06 -13.77 -36.10
CA TYR A 12 -19.09 -12.56 -36.89
C TYR A 12 -17.89 -11.66 -36.56
N GLN A 13 -17.05 -11.39 -37.54
CA GLN A 13 -15.90 -10.46 -37.42
C GLN A 13 -15.01 -10.67 -36.17
N GLY A 14 -14.66 -11.93 -35.85
CA GLY A 14 -13.79 -12.26 -34.74
C GLY A 14 -14.43 -12.29 -33.36
N GLU A 15 -15.74 -12.27 -33.29
CA GLU A 15 -16.52 -12.45 -32.07
C GLU A 15 -17.62 -13.50 -32.24
N TRP A 16 -18.02 -14.13 -31.14
CA TRP A 16 -19.20 -14.99 -31.08
C TRP A 16 -20.39 -14.16 -30.64
N ARG A 17 -21.49 -14.24 -31.43
CA ARG A 17 -22.77 -13.62 -31.09
C ARG A 17 -23.85 -14.67 -30.87
N ALA A 18 -24.79 -14.41 -29.95
CA ALA A 18 -25.87 -15.32 -29.61
C ALA A 18 -27.10 -14.58 -29.09
N ALA A 19 -28.24 -15.27 -29.07
CA ALA A 19 -29.41 -14.87 -28.30
C ALA A 19 -29.27 -15.33 -26.83
N LEU A 20 -29.87 -14.59 -25.90
CA LEU A 20 -30.06 -15.03 -24.51
C LEU A 20 -31.02 -16.23 -24.46
N PRO A 21 -30.98 -17.05 -23.38
CA PRO A 21 -31.81 -18.24 -23.25
C PRO A 21 -33.32 -17.99 -23.52
N ASP A 22 -33.83 -16.87 -23.05
CA ASP A 22 -35.23 -16.48 -23.17
C ASP A 22 -35.45 -15.32 -24.17
N GLY A 23 -34.43 -14.97 -24.97
CA GLY A 23 -34.44 -13.81 -25.85
C GLY A 23 -34.48 -14.16 -27.33
N THR A 24 -35.10 -13.30 -28.15
CA THR A 24 -35.16 -13.45 -29.62
C THR A 24 -34.05 -12.70 -30.35
N ASN A 25 -33.32 -11.81 -29.66
CA ASN A 25 -32.25 -10.99 -30.24
C ASN A 25 -30.96 -11.81 -30.42
N LYS A 26 -30.66 -12.21 -31.66
CA LYS A 26 -29.47 -13.02 -32.04
C LYS A 26 -28.12 -12.33 -31.84
N THR A 27 -28.11 -11.07 -31.43
CA THR A 27 -26.91 -10.27 -31.14
C THR A 27 -26.87 -9.76 -29.71
N ALA A 28 -27.73 -10.28 -28.83
CA ALA A 28 -27.84 -9.85 -27.44
C ALA A 28 -26.56 -10.17 -26.64
N VAL A 29 -25.94 -11.29 -26.94
CA VAL A 29 -24.66 -11.69 -26.30
C VAL A 29 -23.54 -11.63 -27.33
N CYS A 30 -22.42 -11.01 -26.94
CA CYS A 30 -21.22 -10.95 -27.75
C CYS A 30 -20.00 -11.36 -26.90
N VAL A 31 -19.15 -12.23 -27.44
CA VAL A 31 -17.85 -12.61 -26.78
C VAL A 31 -16.75 -12.52 -27.83
N LYS A 32 -15.75 -11.70 -27.57
CA LYS A 32 -14.58 -11.53 -28.43
C LYS A 32 -13.64 -12.72 -28.33
N LYS A 33 -13.13 -13.21 -29.46
CA LYS A 33 -12.24 -14.37 -29.52
C LYS A 33 -10.84 -14.10 -28.96
N ASN A 34 -10.33 -12.89 -29.13
CA ASN A 34 -8.95 -12.55 -28.82
C ASN A 34 -8.67 -12.37 -27.31
N ASN A 35 -9.66 -11.91 -26.54
CA ASN A 35 -9.48 -11.57 -25.12
C ASN A 35 -10.64 -12.02 -24.23
N LEU A 36 -11.63 -12.75 -24.78
CA LEU A 36 -12.81 -13.26 -24.09
C LEU A 36 -13.65 -12.17 -23.38
N SER A 37 -13.49 -10.89 -23.78
CA SER A 37 -14.39 -9.85 -23.29
C SER A 37 -15.81 -10.10 -23.77
N SER A 38 -16.78 -9.90 -22.91
CA SER A 38 -18.19 -10.13 -23.16
C SER A 38 -19.03 -8.87 -23.06
N ALA A 39 -20.11 -8.83 -23.79
CA ALA A 39 -21.16 -7.82 -23.68
C ALA A 39 -22.55 -8.46 -23.76
N ILE A 40 -23.45 -8.04 -22.88
CA ILE A 40 -24.84 -8.43 -22.86
C ILE A 40 -25.65 -7.17 -23.12
N ARG A 41 -26.50 -7.21 -24.15
CA ARG A 41 -27.42 -6.13 -24.53
C ARG A 41 -28.83 -6.49 -24.06
N CYS A 42 -29.23 -5.91 -22.93
CA CYS A 42 -30.57 -6.05 -22.36
C CYS A 42 -31.35 -4.73 -22.54
N GLY A 43 -32.67 -4.80 -22.45
CA GLY A 43 -33.51 -3.60 -22.50
C GLY A 43 -33.20 -2.54 -21.43
N ASP A 44 -32.65 -2.95 -20.31
CA ASP A 44 -32.29 -2.10 -19.16
C ASP A 44 -30.83 -1.56 -19.19
N GLY A 45 -30.12 -1.76 -20.31
CA GLY A 45 -28.74 -1.29 -20.48
C GLY A 45 -27.77 -2.37 -20.95
N ASN A 46 -26.59 -1.92 -21.42
CA ASN A 46 -25.52 -2.83 -21.83
C ASN A 46 -24.65 -3.20 -20.64
N LYS A 47 -24.51 -4.49 -20.34
CA LYS A 47 -23.57 -4.99 -19.36
C LYS A 47 -22.31 -5.48 -20.09
N MET A 48 -21.14 -4.94 -19.70
CA MET A 48 -19.86 -5.28 -20.31
C MET A 48 -18.92 -5.86 -19.25
N GLY A 49 -18.12 -6.84 -19.64
CA GLY A 49 -17.16 -7.49 -18.74
C GLY A 49 -16.41 -8.62 -19.44
N ASP A 50 -16.15 -9.66 -18.70
CA ASP A 50 -15.48 -10.88 -19.17
C ASP A 50 -16.43 -12.09 -19.16
N ILE A 51 -15.86 -13.29 -19.37
CA ILE A 51 -16.62 -14.53 -19.36
C ILE A 51 -17.27 -14.82 -17.98
N PHE A 52 -16.66 -14.36 -16.87
CA PHE A 52 -17.24 -14.51 -15.54
C PHE A 52 -18.48 -13.63 -15.40
N THR A 53 -18.41 -12.39 -15.86
CA THR A 53 -19.56 -11.47 -15.91
C THR A 53 -20.70 -12.07 -16.70
N LEU A 54 -20.41 -12.70 -17.85
CA LEU A 54 -21.40 -13.37 -18.66
C LEU A 54 -22.12 -14.50 -17.91
N VAL A 55 -21.38 -15.34 -17.19
CA VAL A 55 -21.96 -16.43 -16.39
C VAL A 55 -22.76 -15.92 -15.21
N MET A 56 -22.25 -14.91 -14.51
CA MET A 56 -22.92 -14.28 -13.37
C MET A 56 -24.28 -13.72 -13.77
N GLU A 57 -24.34 -13.01 -14.87
CA GLU A 57 -25.57 -12.36 -15.35
C GLU A 57 -26.60 -13.36 -15.89
N ILE A 58 -26.20 -14.35 -16.70
CA ILE A 58 -27.15 -15.30 -17.31
C ILE A 58 -27.68 -16.32 -16.29
N LYS A 59 -26.85 -16.70 -15.29
CA LYS A 59 -27.23 -17.69 -14.28
C LYS A 59 -27.61 -17.09 -12.94
N ASP A 60 -27.59 -15.77 -12.80
CA ASP A 60 -27.80 -15.05 -11.53
C ASP A 60 -26.96 -15.64 -10.37
N LEU A 61 -25.67 -15.75 -10.59
CA LEU A 61 -24.75 -16.38 -9.65
C LEU A 61 -23.71 -15.39 -9.13
N PRO A 62 -23.35 -15.42 -7.85
CA PRO A 62 -22.20 -14.69 -7.35
C PRO A 62 -20.90 -15.27 -7.92
N PHE A 63 -19.84 -14.45 -8.00
CA PHE A 63 -18.56 -14.77 -8.64
C PHE A 63 -17.99 -16.16 -8.28
N GLY A 64 -17.99 -16.54 -6.99
CA GLY A 64 -17.45 -17.83 -6.55
C GLY A 64 -18.22 -19.04 -7.12
N LYS A 65 -19.54 -18.92 -7.28
CA LYS A 65 -20.37 -19.97 -7.91
C LYS A 65 -20.22 -19.95 -9.44
N ALA A 66 -20.08 -18.79 -10.06
CA ALA A 66 -19.82 -18.65 -11.49
C ALA A 66 -18.46 -19.27 -11.88
N ASN A 67 -17.42 -19.03 -11.06
CA ASN A 67 -16.11 -19.66 -11.23
C ASN A 67 -16.19 -21.20 -11.15
N LYS A 68 -16.88 -21.73 -10.14
CA LYS A 68 -17.11 -23.16 -9.98
C LYS A 68 -17.87 -23.77 -11.16
N TYR A 69 -18.84 -23.04 -11.69
CA TYR A 69 -19.59 -23.44 -12.88
C TYR A 69 -18.68 -23.51 -14.12
N LEU A 70 -17.83 -22.50 -14.34
CA LEU A 70 -16.87 -22.50 -15.45
C LEU A 70 -15.87 -23.64 -15.38
N HIS A 71 -15.33 -23.94 -14.20
CA HIS A 71 -14.45 -25.10 -14.00
C HIS A 71 -15.16 -26.40 -14.38
N LYS A 72 -16.43 -26.58 -13.99
CA LYS A 72 -17.23 -27.75 -14.35
C LYS A 72 -17.43 -27.86 -15.86
N VAL A 73 -17.76 -26.76 -16.54
CA VAL A 73 -17.99 -26.76 -18.00
C VAL A 73 -16.71 -27.06 -18.76
N LEU A 74 -15.55 -26.58 -18.26
CA LEU A 74 -14.24 -26.81 -18.88
C LEU A 74 -13.62 -28.16 -18.51
N GLY A 75 -14.29 -29.00 -17.69
CA GLY A 75 -13.72 -30.26 -17.21
C GLY A 75 -12.53 -30.09 -16.27
N LEU A 76 -12.36 -28.91 -15.66
CA LEU A 76 -11.28 -28.61 -14.74
C LEU A 76 -11.69 -28.98 -13.30
N THR A 77 -10.75 -29.53 -12.53
CA THR A 77 -10.98 -29.79 -11.11
C THR A 77 -10.95 -28.49 -10.34
N TYR A 78 -12.05 -28.14 -9.68
CA TYR A 78 -12.11 -26.96 -8.81
C TYR A 78 -11.62 -27.36 -7.41
N THR A 79 -10.36 -27.06 -7.13
CA THR A 79 -9.72 -27.32 -5.82
C THR A 79 -9.71 -26.03 -4.99
N TYR A 80 -10.86 -25.60 -4.47
CA TYR A 80 -10.93 -24.57 -3.45
C TYR A 80 -11.31 -25.24 -2.11
N ASN A 81 -10.32 -25.76 -1.42
CA ASN A 81 -10.41 -26.20 -0.03
C ASN A 81 -9.75 -25.13 0.85
N SER A 82 -10.53 -24.08 1.20
CA SER A 82 -10.06 -23.03 2.11
C SER A 82 -9.80 -23.55 3.53
N LYS A 83 -10.58 -24.52 3.99
CA LYS A 83 -10.49 -25.01 5.38
C LYS A 83 -9.28 -25.92 5.64
N GLU A 84 -8.97 -26.85 4.76
CA GLU A 84 -7.80 -27.73 4.93
C GLU A 84 -6.46 -26.98 4.79
N LYS A 85 -6.40 -25.98 3.90
CA LYS A 85 -5.19 -25.14 3.80
C LYS A 85 -5.00 -24.21 5.01
N GLU A 86 -6.08 -23.69 5.61
CA GLU A 86 -5.98 -22.85 6.79
C GLU A 86 -5.56 -23.65 8.04
N GLU A 87 -5.97 -24.91 8.18
CA GLU A 87 -5.55 -25.77 9.30
C GLU A 87 -4.11 -26.30 9.16
N GLU A 88 -3.66 -26.68 7.96
CA GLU A 88 -2.25 -27.02 7.72
C GLU A 88 -1.33 -25.80 7.84
N GLU A 89 -1.78 -24.62 7.41
CA GLU A 89 -1.01 -23.39 7.57
C GLU A 89 -0.90 -22.92 9.03
N LYS A 90 -1.90 -23.14 9.88
CA LYS A 90 -1.88 -22.76 11.30
C LYS A 90 -0.92 -23.59 12.15
N ASN A 91 -0.62 -24.82 11.76
CA ASN A 91 0.19 -25.77 12.55
C ASN A 91 1.64 -25.94 12.06
N ASP A 92 2.07 -25.21 11.05
CA ASP A 92 3.43 -25.29 10.52
C ASP A 92 4.36 -24.27 11.20
N PRO A 93 5.26 -24.69 12.11
CA PRO A 93 6.20 -23.79 12.78
C PRO A 93 7.17 -23.08 11.83
N LEU A 94 7.30 -23.58 10.59
CA LEU A 94 8.14 -22.98 9.55
C LEU A 94 7.37 -22.04 8.63
N GLN A 95 6.10 -21.74 8.93
CA GLN A 95 5.24 -20.88 8.10
C GLN A 95 5.86 -19.47 7.89
N ILE A 96 6.51 -18.95 8.93
CA ILE A 96 7.23 -17.67 8.86
C ILE A 96 8.32 -17.73 7.77
N PHE A 97 9.13 -18.80 7.74
CA PHE A 97 10.16 -18.99 6.74
C PHE A 97 9.60 -19.28 5.34
N LYS A 98 8.45 -19.95 5.23
CA LYS A 98 7.76 -20.16 3.95
C LYS A 98 7.20 -18.87 3.39
N LYS A 99 6.64 -17.96 4.24
CA LYS A 99 6.20 -16.63 3.85
C LYS A 99 7.37 -15.79 3.34
N VAL A 100 8.48 -15.78 4.06
CA VAL A 100 9.72 -15.10 3.64
C VAL A 100 10.28 -15.68 2.33
N ARG A 101 10.27 -17.01 2.17
CA ARG A 101 10.83 -17.70 0.99
C ARG A 101 9.96 -17.56 -0.28
N LYS A 102 8.62 -17.64 -0.15
CA LYS A 102 7.71 -17.48 -1.29
C LYS A 102 7.76 -16.08 -1.92
N LYS A 103 8.20 -15.07 -1.18
CA LYS A 103 8.20 -13.67 -1.62
C LYS A 103 9.54 -13.13 -2.10
N ARG A 104 10.63 -13.90 -2.00
CA ARG A 104 11.89 -13.57 -2.70
C ARG A 104 11.68 -13.35 -4.21
N HIS A 105 10.69 -14.01 -4.83
CA HIS A 105 10.35 -13.81 -6.26
C HIS A 105 9.58 -12.52 -6.57
N THR A 106 9.05 -11.80 -5.59
CA THR A 106 8.36 -10.53 -5.83
C THR A 106 9.26 -9.30 -5.64
N LEU A 107 10.41 -9.46 -4.98
CA LEU A 107 11.47 -8.44 -4.92
C LEU A 107 12.24 -8.30 -6.24
N ASP A 108 12.15 -9.30 -7.13
CA ASP A 108 12.71 -9.32 -8.49
C ASP A 108 11.82 -8.65 -9.54
N LYS A 109 10.82 -7.85 -9.16
CA LYS A 109 10.27 -6.91 -10.12
C LYS A 109 11.31 -5.82 -10.28
N ASP A 110 11.96 -5.82 -11.45
CA ASP A 110 12.82 -4.73 -11.88
C ASP A 110 12.08 -3.40 -11.72
N VAL A 111 12.32 -2.76 -10.58
CA VAL A 111 11.81 -1.41 -10.35
C VAL A 111 12.68 -0.51 -11.21
N PRO A 112 12.10 0.23 -12.17
CA PRO A 112 12.88 1.13 -12.98
C PRO A 112 13.65 2.10 -12.09
N ILE A 113 14.95 2.21 -12.29
CA ILE A 113 15.81 3.16 -11.61
C ILE A 113 16.04 4.33 -12.56
N TYR A 114 15.87 5.54 -12.05
CA TYR A 114 16.09 6.79 -12.74
C TYR A 114 17.26 7.51 -12.09
N ASP A 115 18.10 8.12 -12.89
CA ASP A 115 19.18 8.99 -12.43
C ASP A 115 18.66 10.39 -12.08
N ASP A 116 19.55 11.29 -11.65
CA ASP A 116 19.24 12.69 -11.32
C ASP A 116 18.56 13.48 -12.46
N SER A 117 18.54 12.97 -13.67
CA SER A 117 17.89 13.64 -14.80
C SER A 117 16.38 13.81 -14.58
N CYS A 118 15.77 12.93 -13.81
CA CYS A 118 14.35 13.02 -13.45
C CYS A 118 14.00 14.23 -12.58
N MET A 119 15.01 14.88 -11.97
CA MET A 119 14.85 16.08 -11.14
C MET A 119 15.19 17.39 -11.88
N LYS A 120 15.81 17.33 -13.08
CA LYS A 120 16.31 18.52 -13.80
C LYS A 120 15.24 19.53 -14.22
N GLU A 121 13.99 19.08 -14.39
CA GLU A 121 12.88 19.97 -14.74
C GLU A 121 12.34 20.77 -13.53
N TYR A 122 12.77 20.43 -12.30
CA TYR A 122 12.28 21.05 -11.08
C TYR A 122 13.31 22.00 -10.49
N VAL A 123 12.82 23.00 -9.77
CA VAL A 123 13.69 23.99 -9.14
C VAL A 123 14.12 23.49 -7.75
N ASP A 124 15.43 23.50 -7.49
CA ASP A 124 16.00 23.17 -6.17
C ASP A 124 15.73 24.32 -5.17
N LEU A 125 14.48 24.50 -4.82
CA LEU A 125 14.05 25.48 -3.80
C LEU A 125 13.09 24.83 -2.81
N PRO A 126 13.38 24.97 -1.52
CA PRO A 126 12.47 24.52 -0.47
C PRO A 126 11.21 25.39 -0.42
N TYR A 127 10.04 24.76 -0.35
CA TYR A 127 8.79 25.49 -0.23
C TYR A 127 8.67 26.20 1.12
N ILE A 128 8.42 27.50 1.10
CA ILE A 128 8.38 28.35 2.30
C ILE A 128 7.37 27.87 3.36
N GLY A 129 6.23 27.31 2.93
CA GLY A 129 5.25 26.74 3.85
C GLY A 129 5.82 25.61 4.69
N TRP A 130 6.64 24.73 4.09
CA TRP A 130 7.30 23.66 4.82
C TRP A 130 8.40 24.18 5.77
N ILE A 131 9.11 25.25 5.38
CA ILE A 131 10.07 25.90 6.28
C ILE A 131 9.37 26.42 7.54
N ARG A 132 8.20 27.08 7.38
CA ARG A 132 7.38 27.56 8.50
C ARG A 132 6.87 26.43 9.39
N GLU A 133 6.65 25.26 8.81
CA GLU A 133 6.27 24.03 9.54
C GLU A 133 7.47 23.28 10.17
N GLY A 134 8.69 23.80 10.04
CA GLY A 134 9.89 23.25 10.67
C GLY A 134 10.71 22.27 9.82
N VAL A 135 10.46 22.21 8.51
CA VAL A 135 11.36 21.49 7.58
C VAL A 135 12.48 22.44 7.15
N MET A 136 13.71 22.15 7.55
CA MET A 136 14.85 23.01 7.30
C MET A 136 15.45 22.84 5.89
N PRO A 137 16.04 23.90 5.29
CA PRO A 137 16.61 23.84 3.94
C PRO A 137 17.66 22.74 3.76
N PHE A 138 18.48 22.47 4.77
CA PHE A 138 19.48 21.41 4.69
C PHE A 138 18.84 19.99 4.61
N ALA A 139 17.66 19.80 5.22
CA ALA A 139 16.91 18.57 5.08
C ALA A 139 16.33 18.46 3.66
N CYS A 140 15.76 19.54 3.13
CA CYS A 140 15.31 19.57 1.74
C CYS A 140 16.45 19.22 0.78
N LYS A 141 17.63 19.80 0.98
CA LYS A 141 18.82 19.52 0.16
C LYS A 141 19.25 18.04 0.26
N ARG A 142 19.31 17.44 1.47
CA ARG A 142 19.71 16.03 1.65
C ARG A 142 18.74 15.08 0.94
N PHE A 143 17.45 15.39 0.98
CA PHE A 143 16.40 14.57 0.37
C PHE A 143 16.06 15.00 -1.07
N ASN A 144 16.82 15.94 -1.65
CA ASN A 144 16.63 16.47 -3.00
C ASN A 144 15.19 16.98 -3.26
N ILE A 145 14.59 17.64 -2.27
CA ILE A 145 13.25 18.20 -2.36
C ILE A 145 13.27 19.43 -3.26
N GLY A 146 12.48 19.40 -4.33
CA GLY A 146 12.34 20.51 -5.26
C GLY A 146 10.96 21.13 -5.28
N TYR A 147 10.75 22.05 -6.24
CA TYR A 147 9.46 22.69 -6.48
C TYR A 147 9.14 22.76 -7.97
N SER A 148 7.89 22.47 -8.32
CA SER A 148 7.34 22.66 -9.66
C SER A 148 6.40 23.87 -9.67
N TYR A 149 6.81 24.95 -10.33
CA TYR A 149 6.00 26.17 -10.44
C TYR A 149 4.74 25.95 -11.28
N ASP A 150 4.87 25.26 -12.40
CA ASP A 150 3.76 25.02 -13.32
C ASP A 150 2.66 24.19 -12.68
N ARG A 151 3.05 23.18 -11.91
CA ARG A 151 2.12 22.27 -11.25
C ARG A 151 1.76 22.69 -9.82
N LYS A 152 2.37 23.75 -9.28
CA LYS A 152 2.22 24.23 -7.90
C LYS A 152 2.38 23.07 -6.89
N ARG A 153 3.49 22.34 -7.00
CA ARG A 153 3.75 21.16 -6.17
C ARG A 153 5.15 21.16 -5.60
N ILE A 154 5.24 20.73 -4.34
CA ILE A 154 6.51 20.32 -3.75
C ILE A 154 6.86 18.99 -4.38
N VAL A 155 8.06 18.87 -4.90
CA VAL A 155 8.58 17.70 -5.59
C VAL A 155 9.35 16.84 -4.59
N ILE A 156 8.94 15.60 -4.46
CA ILE A 156 9.48 14.65 -3.49
C ILE A 156 9.98 13.42 -4.27
N PRO A 157 11.28 13.32 -4.53
CA PRO A 157 11.86 12.13 -5.12
C PRO A 157 11.93 11.00 -4.11
N GLU A 158 11.80 9.77 -4.56
CA GLU A 158 12.00 8.57 -3.76
C GLU A 158 13.24 7.84 -4.22
N ARG A 159 14.26 7.77 -3.35
CA ARG A 159 15.43 6.95 -3.58
C ARG A 159 15.14 5.49 -3.26
N LYS A 160 15.75 4.59 -4.03
CA LYS A 160 15.74 3.17 -3.71
C LYS A 160 16.48 2.95 -2.39
N TRP A 161 15.87 2.23 -1.45
CA TRP A 161 16.38 2.09 -0.09
C TRP A 161 17.80 1.49 -0.02
N ASP A 162 18.15 0.58 -0.94
CA ASP A 162 19.44 -0.12 -1.07
C ASP A 162 20.24 0.32 -2.32
N GLY A 163 19.83 1.42 -2.96
CA GLY A 163 20.50 1.99 -4.11
C GLY A 163 21.51 3.08 -3.75
N ASP A 164 22.18 3.59 -4.78
CA ASP A 164 23.07 4.75 -4.64
C ASP A 164 22.29 6.05 -4.40
N ASP A 165 22.97 7.12 -3.99
CA ASP A 165 22.36 8.43 -3.71
C ASP A 165 21.57 9.02 -4.90
N ASN A 166 21.85 8.56 -6.13
CA ASN A 166 21.21 9.00 -7.36
C ASN A 166 20.24 7.98 -7.97
N ASP A 167 19.94 6.90 -7.25
CA ASP A 167 19.01 5.87 -7.69
C ASP A 167 17.58 6.20 -7.25
N TYR A 168 16.82 6.86 -8.12
CA TYR A 168 15.42 7.18 -7.87
C TYR A 168 14.49 6.15 -8.47
N ILE A 169 13.47 5.73 -7.72
CA ILE A 169 12.41 4.84 -8.20
C ILE A 169 11.19 5.62 -8.70
N GLY A 170 11.10 6.89 -8.37
CA GLY A 170 10.04 7.77 -8.83
C GLY A 170 10.04 9.13 -8.16
N VAL A 171 9.15 10.00 -8.62
CA VAL A 171 8.99 11.35 -8.09
C VAL A 171 7.50 11.62 -7.84
N SER A 172 7.17 12.01 -6.63
CA SER A 172 5.83 12.43 -6.26
C SER A 172 5.76 13.95 -6.03
N GLY A 173 4.58 14.52 -6.22
CA GLY A 173 4.34 15.93 -6.02
C GLY A 173 3.21 16.17 -5.03
N ARG A 174 3.47 16.89 -3.94
CA ARG A 174 2.44 17.36 -3.00
C ARG A 174 1.96 18.74 -3.41
N THR A 175 0.64 18.92 -3.56
CA THR A 175 0.07 20.23 -3.90
C THR A 175 0.33 21.27 -2.82
N THR A 176 0.57 22.50 -3.26
CA THR A 176 0.66 23.70 -2.41
C THR A 176 -0.58 24.61 -2.55
N VAL A 177 -1.57 24.17 -3.33
CA VAL A 177 -2.84 24.88 -3.46
C VAL A 177 -3.62 24.71 -2.16
N GLU A 178 -4.06 25.82 -1.57
CA GLU A 178 -4.95 25.80 -0.42
C GLU A 178 -6.34 25.30 -0.84
N ASN A 179 -7.03 24.62 0.06
CA ASN A 179 -8.37 24.06 -0.20
C ASN A 179 -8.44 23.19 -1.47
N TYR A 180 -7.36 22.49 -1.78
CA TYR A 180 -7.21 21.68 -3.00
C TYR A 180 -8.37 20.68 -3.22
N GLU A 181 -9.01 20.22 -2.15
CA GLU A 181 -10.17 19.32 -2.19
C GLU A 181 -11.38 19.97 -2.87
N MET A 182 -11.58 21.30 -2.69
CA MET A 182 -12.66 22.04 -3.35
C MET A 182 -12.49 22.17 -4.87
N PHE A 183 -11.28 21.92 -5.36
CA PHE A 183 -10.92 22.00 -6.78
C PHE A 183 -10.65 20.65 -7.40
N ASP A 184 -10.99 19.54 -6.71
CA ASP A 184 -10.68 18.17 -7.12
C ASP A 184 -9.20 17.93 -7.43
N ILE A 185 -8.30 18.71 -6.80
CA ILE A 185 -6.86 18.56 -6.96
C ILE A 185 -6.35 17.52 -5.99
N PRO A 186 -5.74 16.42 -6.46
CA PRO A 186 -5.22 15.38 -5.56
C PRO A 186 -4.09 15.95 -4.70
N LYS A 187 -4.13 15.66 -3.38
CA LYS A 187 -3.08 16.04 -2.42
C LYS A 187 -1.70 15.60 -2.89
N PHE A 188 -1.59 14.36 -3.35
CA PHE A 188 -0.38 13.82 -3.95
C PHE A 188 -0.63 13.39 -5.39
N PHE A 189 0.34 13.63 -6.25
CA PHE A 189 0.32 13.25 -7.65
C PHE A 189 1.68 12.67 -8.07
N LYS A 190 1.69 11.65 -8.90
CA LYS A 190 2.93 11.09 -9.45
C LYS A 190 3.42 12.01 -10.58
N LEU A 191 4.59 12.60 -10.42
CA LEU A 191 5.16 13.54 -11.38
C LEU A 191 5.94 12.84 -12.48
N SER A 192 6.69 11.81 -12.12
CA SER A 192 7.35 10.92 -13.07
C SER A 192 7.07 9.49 -12.69
N ASN A 193 6.97 8.64 -13.68
CA ASN A 193 6.87 7.19 -13.63
C ASN A 193 6.12 6.57 -12.45
N THR A 194 5.30 5.59 -12.75
CA THR A 194 4.52 4.90 -11.74
C THR A 194 5.31 3.72 -11.17
N TYR A 195 5.80 3.85 -9.95
CA TYR A 195 6.25 2.70 -9.16
C TYR A 195 5.15 2.25 -8.20
N PRO A 196 5.07 0.96 -7.85
CA PRO A 196 4.14 0.51 -6.84
C PRO A 196 4.46 1.15 -5.48
N LYS A 197 3.49 1.81 -4.86
CA LYS A 197 3.67 2.27 -3.48
C LYS A 197 3.88 1.07 -2.56
N GLY A 198 4.71 1.25 -1.55
CA GLY A 198 4.93 0.22 -0.54
C GLY A 198 5.99 -0.83 -0.89
N ILE A 199 6.77 -0.62 -1.95
CA ILE A 199 7.96 -1.43 -2.24
C ILE A 199 9.24 -0.81 -1.68
N ASN A 200 9.11 0.33 -1.03
CA ASN A 200 10.22 1.13 -0.51
C ASN A 200 9.80 1.82 0.79
N ASP A 201 10.77 2.16 1.63
CA ASP A 201 10.59 2.97 2.83
C ASP A 201 11.28 4.31 2.60
N TYR A 202 10.48 5.38 2.47
CA TYR A 202 10.99 6.72 2.18
C TYR A 202 11.97 7.20 3.26
N GLY A 203 13.10 7.68 2.84
CA GLY A 203 14.14 8.20 3.73
C GLY A 203 15.08 7.13 4.30
N LEU A 204 14.85 5.85 3.99
CA LEU A 204 15.73 4.78 4.48
C LEU A 204 17.13 4.87 3.85
N ASN A 205 17.23 5.19 2.56
CA ASN A 205 18.51 5.39 1.89
C ASN A 205 19.33 6.48 2.60
N GLU A 206 18.73 7.65 2.83
CA GLU A 206 19.38 8.80 3.45
C GLU A 206 19.76 8.58 4.91
N ASN A 207 18.98 7.79 5.63
CA ASN A 207 19.06 7.60 7.07
C ASN A 207 19.68 6.27 7.50
N TYR A 208 19.99 5.37 6.56
CA TYR A 208 20.44 4.01 6.83
C TYR A 208 21.57 3.94 7.85
N LYS A 209 22.63 4.72 7.64
CA LYS A 209 23.79 4.74 8.54
C LYS A 209 23.40 5.15 9.97
N THR A 210 22.60 6.22 10.10
CA THR A 210 22.15 6.72 11.41
C THR A 210 21.26 5.70 12.11
N ILE A 211 20.39 5.01 11.37
CA ILE A 211 19.52 3.94 11.89
C ILE A 211 20.38 2.79 12.44
N GLN A 212 21.40 2.36 11.69
CA GLN A 212 22.30 1.30 12.12
C GLN A 212 23.10 1.70 13.38
N GLU A 213 23.62 2.92 13.43
CA GLU A 213 24.36 3.46 14.58
C GLU A 213 23.45 3.60 15.81
N ALA A 214 22.20 4.01 15.63
CA ALA A 214 21.25 4.19 16.72
C ALA A 214 20.67 2.85 17.24
N GLY A 215 20.67 1.80 16.42
CA GLY A 215 20.08 0.50 16.75
C GLY A 215 18.54 0.47 16.76
N TYR A 216 17.89 1.49 16.19
CA TYR A 216 16.45 1.53 16.02
C TYR A 216 16.05 2.35 14.79
N CYS A 217 14.86 2.05 14.25
CA CYS A 217 14.22 2.76 13.15
C CYS A 217 12.82 3.21 13.59
N VAL A 218 12.48 4.48 13.38
CA VAL A 218 11.14 5.02 13.64
C VAL A 218 10.35 5.07 12.35
N ALA A 219 9.31 4.26 12.25
CA ALA A 219 8.41 4.22 11.09
C ALA A 219 7.25 5.21 11.29
N LEU A 220 7.19 6.22 10.44
CA LEU A 220 6.18 7.27 10.39
C LEU A 220 5.27 7.07 9.18
N GLU A 221 4.12 7.74 9.15
CA GLU A 221 3.22 7.65 8.01
C GLU A 221 3.69 8.51 6.83
N ALA A 222 4.03 9.78 7.09
CA ALA A 222 4.25 10.77 6.04
C ALA A 222 5.72 11.10 5.79
N GLN A 223 6.08 11.30 4.51
CA GLN A 223 7.40 11.76 4.07
C GLN A 223 7.81 13.09 4.75
N LYS A 224 6.86 14.02 4.90
CA LYS A 224 7.11 15.31 5.59
C LYS A 224 7.56 15.12 7.03
N SER A 225 7.04 14.10 7.73
CA SER A 225 7.40 13.79 9.10
C SER A 225 8.86 13.32 9.22
N VAL A 226 9.35 12.56 8.24
CA VAL A 226 10.77 12.20 8.13
C VAL A 226 11.64 13.44 7.97
N LEU A 227 11.26 14.36 7.07
CA LEU A 227 11.98 15.61 6.85
C LEU A 227 12.01 16.49 8.12
N LYS A 228 10.92 16.54 8.87
CA LYS A 228 10.86 17.25 10.16
C LYS A 228 11.81 16.63 11.18
N ARG A 229 11.88 15.30 11.27
CA ARG A 229 12.83 14.62 12.17
C ARG A 229 14.27 14.90 11.76
N TYR A 230 14.58 14.73 10.49
CA TYR A 230 15.92 15.05 9.98
C TYR A 230 16.30 16.51 10.22
N SER A 231 15.35 17.44 10.08
CA SER A 231 15.54 18.87 10.39
C SER A 231 15.90 19.13 11.84
N ARG A 232 15.53 18.21 12.74
CA ARG A 232 15.86 18.24 14.17
C ARG A 232 17.10 17.41 14.51
N LYS A 233 17.91 17.04 13.49
CA LYS A 233 19.12 16.22 13.61
C LYS A 233 18.83 14.76 14.06
N ASP A 234 17.64 14.28 13.78
CA ASP A 234 17.25 12.90 14.03
C ASP A 234 17.05 12.17 12.68
N GLY A 235 18.06 11.44 12.25
CA GLY A 235 18.07 10.64 11.03
C GLY A 235 17.68 9.18 11.28
N THR A 236 16.78 8.90 12.24
CA THR A 236 16.35 7.53 12.54
C THR A 236 14.98 7.18 11.98
N ALA A 237 14.34 8.13 11.27
CA ALA A 237 12.98 7.99 10.80
C ALA A 237 12.90 7.57 9.32
N VAL A 238 11.88 6.78 9.00
CA VAL A 238 11.45 6.42 7.64
C VAL A 238 9.95 6.65 7.50
N ALA A 239 9.44 6.80 6.27
CA ALA A 239 8.00 6.86 6.04
C ALA A 239 7.50 5.71 5.18
N ILE A 240 6.40 5.11 5.61
CA ILE A 240 5.75 3.99 4.93
C ILE A 240 4.68 4.44 3.91
N GLY A 241 4.28 5.71 3.95
CA GLY A 241 3.33 6.32 3.02
C GLY A 241 1.86 5.95 3.23
N ASN A 242 1.55 5.21 4.28
CA ASN A 242 0.22 4.77 4.68
C ASN A 242 0.20 4.46 6.18
N CYS A 243 -0.95 4.14 6.75
CA CYS A 243 -1.07 3.66 8.14
C CYS A 243 -0.81 2.15 8.28
N GLU A 244 -0.66 1.40 7.20
CA GLU A 244 -0.38 -0.04 7.19
C GLU A 244 0.88 -0.35 6.38
N PHE A 245 1.75 -1.23 6.91
CA PHE A 245 2.92 -1.72 6.19
C PHE A 245 2.52 -2.73 5.12
N THR A 246 3.15 -2.63 3.97
CA THR A 246 3.16 -3.71 2.99
C THR A 246 4.12 -4.81 3.43
N GLU A 247 4.02 -5.96 2.81
CA GLU A 247 4.90 -7.08 3.12
C GLU A 247 6.35 -6.83 2.66
N GLU A 248 6.54 -6.04 1.61
CA GLU A 248 7.84 -5.63 1.12
C GLU A 248 8.51 -4.67 2.14
N GLN A 249 7.78 -3.69 2.63
CA GLN A 249 8.27 -2.77 3.69
C GLN A 249 8.63 -3.53 4.97
N VAL A 250 7.80 -4.47 5.39
CA VAL A 250 8.12 -5.34 6.55
C VAL A 250 9.42 -6.10 6.34
N LYS A 251 9.65 -6.68 5.15
CA LYS A 251 10.90 -7.40 4.86
C LYS A 251 12.12 -6.48 4.87
N ILE A 252 11.98 -5.28 4.28
CA ILE A 252 13.04 -4.27 4.27
C ILE A 252 13.41 -3.93 5.71
N LEU A 253 12.44 -3.56 6.54
CA LEU A 253 12.68 -3.16 7.93
C LEU A 253 13.20 -4.32 8.79
N ILE A 254 12.73 -5.55 8.58
CA ILE A 254 13.29 -6.74 9.24
C ILE A 254 14.77 -6.95 8.89
N SER A 255 15.16 -6.67 7.64
CA SER A 255 16.55 -6.83 7.19
C SER A 255 17.53 -5.90 7.87
N LEU A 256 17.07 -4.75 8.40
CA LEU A 256 17.92 -3.78 9.10
C LEU A 256 18.52 -4.31 10.41
N ASN A 257 17.93 -5.35 10.99
CA ASN A 257 18.37 -5.95 12.26
C ASN A 257 18.43 -4.98 13.46
N VAL A 258 17.52 -4.01 13.49
CA VAL A 258 17.36 -3.02 14.57
C VAL A 258 15.96 -3.10 15.18
N GLU A 259 15.72 -2.39 16.29
CA GLU A 259 14.37 -2.22 16.85
C GLU A 259 13.51 -1.39 15.90
N ILE A 260 12.28 -1.79 15.65
CA ILE A 260 11.30 -1.02 14.87
C ILE A 260 10.36 -0.30 15.82
N ILE A 261 10.28 1.01 15.71
CA ILE A 261 9.39 1.86 16.53
C ILE A 261 8.29 2.39 15.61
N ILE A 262 7.07 1.91 15.77
CA ILE A 262 5.93 2.37 14.97
C ILE A 262 5.35 3.64 15.59
N ALA A 263 5.23 4.71 14.80
CA ALA A 263 4.76 6.02 15.25
C ALA A 263 3.78 6.60 14.23
N LEU A 264 2.54 6.06 14.22
CA LEU A 264 1.46 6.49 13.32
C LEU A 264 0.83 7.81 13.80
N ASP A 265 0.05 8.41 12.92
CA ASP A 265 -0.62 9.69 13.18
C ASP A 265 -1.70 9.55 14.27
N GLU A 266 -2.07 10.67 14.91
CA GLU A 266 -3.12 10.72 15.92
C GLU A 266 -4.45 10.23 15.33
N GLY A 267 -5.27 9.58 16.17
CA GLY A 267 -6.59 9.04 15.81
C GLY A 267 -6.56 7.62 15.26
N ILE A 268 -5.39 7.03 15.03
CA ILE A 268 -5.28 5.62 14.62
C ILE A 268 -5.64 4.70 15.81
N ASP A 269 -6.51 3.73 15.56
CA ASP A 269 -6.91 2.74 16.58
C ASP A 269 -5.71 1.92 17.07
N ILE A 270 -5.59 1.74 18.38
CA ILE A 270 -4.48 1.00 18.99
C ILE A 270 -4.38 -0.45 18.50
N ASN A 271 -5.51 -1.06 18.14
CA ASN A 271 -5.50 -2.44 17.64
C ASN A 271 -5.00 -2.52 16.20
N LEU A 272 -5.15 -1.44 15.42
CA LEU A 272 -4.46 -1.33 14.13
C LEU A 272 -2.94 -1.22 14.35
N VAL A 273 -2.50 -0.43 15.32
CA VAL A 273 -1.06 -0.35 15.66
C VAL A 273 -0.53 -1.71 16.11
N ARG A 274 -1.29 -2.44 16.94
CA ARG A 274 -0.94 -3.82 17.36
C ARG A 274 -0.88 -4.79 16.20
N LYS A 275 -1.82 -4.69 15.24
CA LYS A 275 -1.82 -5.46 13.99
C LYS A 275 -0.54 -5.23 13.20
N GLU A 276 -0.10 -4.00 13.13
CA GLU A 276 1.13 -3.66 12.43
C GLU A 276 2.38 -4.18 13.17
N CYS A 277 2.41 -4.12 14.51
CA CYS A 277 3.46 -4.73 15.31
C CYS A 277 3.56 -6.26 15.13
N GLU A 278 2.43 -6.96 15.02
CA GLU A 278 2.39 -8.42 14.81
C GLU A 278 3.12 -8.86 13.53
N LYS A 279 3.25 -7.97 12.54
CA LYS A 279 4.00 -8.26 11.30
C LYS A 279 5.50 -8.45 11.52
N PHE A 280 6.04 -7.85 12.59
CA PHE A 280 7.47 -7.91 12.95
C PHE A 280 7.75 -8.93 14.06
N TYR A 281 6.79 -9.17 14.94
CA TYR A 281 6.93 -10.06 16.08
C TYR A 281 6.85 -11.54 15.65
N PRO A 282 7.65 -12.47 16.19
CA PRO A 282 8.76 -12.25 17.15
C PRO A 282 10.13 -12.05 16.46
N ILE A 283 10.16 -11.78 15.15
CA ILE A 283 11.39 -11.76 14.35
C ILE A 283 12.29 -10.59 14.77
N ARG A 284 11.67 -9.44 15.09
CA ARG A 284 12.35 -8.22 15.52
C ARG A 284 11.70 -7.68 16.79
N LYS A 285 12.53 -7.01 17.59
CA LYS A 285 12.01 -6.16 18.64
C LYS A 285 11.21 -5.05 18.01
N VAL A 286 9.94 -4.95 18.37
CA VAL A 286 9.03 -3.92 17.88
C VAL A 286 8.40 -3.21 19.05
N SER A 287 8.24 -1.91 18.94
CA SER A 287 7.56 -1.06 19.91
C SER A 287 6.74 -0.01 19.17
N TYR A 288 5.87 0.69 19.88
CA TYR A 288 5.07 1.73 19.27
C TYR A 288 4.92 2.96 20.18
N MET A 289 4.87 4.12 19.54
CA MET A 289 4.57 5.40 20.18
C MET A 289 3.05 5.64 20.06
N TYR A 290 2.36 5.58 21.18
CA TYR A 290 0.94 5.87 21.26
C TYR A 290 0.70 6.96 22.29
N ASP A 291 -0.11 7.96 21.95
CA ASP A 291 -0.36 9.09 22.84
C ASP A 291 -1.33 8.70 23.97
N LYS A 292 -0.79 8.19 25.05
CA LYS A 292 -1.54 7.81 26.27
C LYS A 292 -1.85 9.00 27.17
N TRP A 293 -1.23 10.15 26.90
CA TRP A 293 -1.25 11.31 27.79
C TRP A 293 -2.04 12.50 27.21
N GLY A 294 -2.54 12.37 25.97
CA GLY A 294 -3.24 13.47 25.28
C GLY A 294 -2.32 14.65 24.96
N LEU A 295 -1.07 14.37 24.59
CA LEU A 295 -0.06 15.38 24.22
C LEU A 295 -0.24 15.90 22.80
N ILE A 296 -0.90 15.11 21.95
CA ILE A 296 -1.27 15.47 20.58
C ILE A 296 -2.72 15.91 20.60
N GLN A 297 -3.03 17.04 19.97
CA GLN A 297 -4.40 17.54 19.90
C GLN A 297 -5.32 16.52 19.24
N LYS A 298 -6.36 16.09 19.93
CA LYS A 298 -7.31 15.11 19.42
C LYS A 298 -7.99 15.60 18.14
N GLY A 299 -8.00 14.75 17.11
CA GLY A 299 -8.58 15.07 15.80
C GLY A 299 -7.70 15.92 14.89
N SER A 300 -6.48 16.28 15.30
CA SER A 300 -5.53 17.05 14.46
C SER A 300 -4.96 16.21 13.33
N LYS A 301 -4.91 14.89 13.49
CA LYS A 301 -4.17 13.96 12.61
C LYS A 301 -2.68 14.28 12.53
N ASP A 302 -2.14 14.89 13.60
CA ASP A 302 -0.71 15.15 13.68
C ASP A 302 0.06 13.88 14.00
N SER A 303 1.24 13.78 13.45
CA SER A 303 2.20 12.74 13.75
C SER A 303 2.94 13.06 15.07
N PRO A 304 3.42 12.07 15.82
CA PRO A 304 4.39 12.34 16.89
C PRO A 304 5.59 13.18 16.43
N ALA A 305 5.98 13.10 15.16
CA ALA A 305 7.05 13.90 14.58
C ALA A 305 6.71 15.40 14.44
N ASP A 306 5.43 15.76 14.47
CA ASP A 306 4.98 17.16 14.42
C ASP A 306 5.15 17.84 15.77
N MET A 307 5.16 17.09 16.86
CA MET A 307 5.27 17.61 18.22
C MET A 307 6.64 18.25 18.48
N PRO A 308 6.70 19.21 19.44
CA PRO A 308 7.98 19.74 19.93
C PRO A 308 8.95 18.62 20.35
N ASN A 309 10.24 18.83 20.15
CA ASN A 309 11.24 17.77 20.37
C ASN A 309 11.17 17.13 21.76
N LYS A 310 10.89 17.93 22.79
CA LYS A 310 10.74 17.42 24.17
C LYS A 310 9.58 16.42 24.30
N ILE A 311 8.46 16.68 23.64
CA ILE A 311 7.28 15.79 23.64
C ILE A 311 7.60 14.52 22.85
N TYR A 312 8.18 14.65 21.68
CA TYR A 312 8.57 13.50 20.86
C TYR A 312 9.53 12.57 21.59
N GLU A 313 10.60 13.13 22.19
CA GLU A 313 11.57 12.33 22.96
C GLU A 313 10.93 11.68 24.21
N PHE A 314 9.99 12.37 24.85
CA PHE A 314 9.21 11.80 25.94
C PHE A 314 8.39 10.60 25.45
N MET A 315 7.61 10.74 24.36
CA MET A 315 6.80 9.66 23.80
C MET A 315 7.70 8.49 23.35
N LYS A 316 8.84 8.77 22.70
CA LYS A 316 9.80 7.76 22.27
C LYS A 316 10.38 7.00 23.48
N LYS A 317 10.74 7.70 24.55
CA LYS A 317 11.26 7.09 25.79
C LYS A 317 10.21 6.19 26.46
N HIS A 318 8.94 6.59 26.43
CA HIS A 318 7.83 5.88 27.07
C HIS A 318 7.01 5.05 26.08
N ARG A 319 7.60 4.68 24.94
CA ARG A 319 6.95 3.80 23.97
C ARG A 319 6.59 2.45 24.59
N THR A 320 5.55 1.83 24.07
CA THR A 320 5.15 0.50 24.51
C THR A 320 5.91 -0.55 23.70
N VAL A 321 6.59 -1.46 24.38
CA VAL A 321 7.18 -2.64 23.73
C VAL A 321 6.07 -3.63 23.43
N TYR A 322 6.00 -4.10 22.17
CA TYR A 322 5.05 -5.13 21.79
C TYR A 322 5.61 -6.51 22.16
N ASP A 323 5.10 -7.04 23.27
CA ASP A 323 5.48 -8.31 23.86
C ASP A 323 4.29 -9.29 23.88
N GLU A 324 4.44 -10.43 24.57
CA GLU A 324 3.37 -11.42 24.70
C GLU A 324 2.11 -10.86 25.42
N GLN A 325 2.25 -9.86 26.28
CA GLN A 325 1.09 -9.23 26.95
C GLN A 325 0.30 -8.39 25.95
N GLU A 326 0.97 -7.53 25.19
CA GLU A 326 0.35 -6.72 24.13
C GLU A 326 -0.26 -7.59 23.02
N ARG A 327 0.41 -8.70 22.71
CA ARG A 327 -0.08 -9.69 21.74
C ARG A 327 -1.36 -10.36 22.20
N ARG A 328 -1.46 -10.72 23.49
CA ARG A 328 -2.72 -11.27 24.07
C ARG A 328 -3.86 -10.27 23.97
N LEU A 329 -3.63 -9.00 24.31
CA LEU A 329 -4.63 -7.95 24.17
C LEU A 329 -5.13 -7.81 22.72
N TYR A 330 -4.25 -7.95 21.75
CA TYR A 330 -4.62 -7.92 20.34
C TYR A 330 -5.45 -9.15 19.95
N LYS A 331 -5.05 -10.35 20.37
CA LYS A 331 -5.80 -11.59 20.11
C LYS A 331 -7.19 -11.59 20.74
N ASP A 332 -7.30 -11.17 21.99
CA ASP A 332 -8.59 -11.03 22.70
C ASP A 332 -9.54 -10.06 21.97
N TRP A 333 -8.97 -9.00 21.38
CA TRP A 333 -9.75 -8.08 20.58
C TRP A 333 -10.23 -8.72 19.27
N LEU A 334 -9.39 -9.48 18.57
CA LEU A 334 -9.76 -10.22 17.34
C LEU A 334 -10.90 -11.21 17.61
N GLU A 335 -10.83 -11.96 18.70
CA GLU A 335 -11.87 -12.91 19.11
C GLU A 335 -13.23 -12.20 19.34
N LYS A 336 -13.21 -11.05 20.02
CA LYS A 336 -14.44 -10.23 20.24
C LYS A 336 -15.03 -9.68 18.94
N GLN A 337 -14.24 -9.52 17.88
CA GLN A 337 -14.70 -9.09 16.56
C GLN A 337 -15.22 -10.26 15.69
N GLY A 338 -15.17 -11.52 16.19
CA GLY A 338 -15.53 -12.70 15.39
C GLY A 338 -14.58 -12.95 14.21
N LYS A 339 -13.37 -12.43 14.27
CA LYS A 339 -12.32 -12.56 13.25
C LYS A 339 -11.24 -13.49 13.80
N ASN A 340 -11.51 -14.79 13.74
CA ASN A 340 -10.50 -15.84 14.02
C ASN A 340 -9.81 -16.28 12.74
#